data_03cce567a3b0d496b518fabcd9458a35
#
_entry.id   03cce567a3b0d496b518fabcd9458a35
#
_cell.length_a   1.000
_cell.length_b   1.000
_cell.length_c   1.000
_cell.angle_alpha   90.00
_cell.angle_beta   90.00
_cell.angle_gamma   90.00
#
_symmetry.space_group_name_H-M   'P 1'
#
loop_
_entity.id
_entity.type
_entity.pdbx_description
1 polymer ?
#
loop_
_entity_poly.entity_id
_entity_poly.type
_entity_poly.pdbx_seq_one_letter_code
_entity_poly.pdbx_strand_id
1 'polypeptide(L)'
;QDRYLKARFYGTLVPLKGLTLTGSFNYMLRNKTSDSKPVFIEQWNFQNETVTSTGIGKTSFMDSDYKWNNYLMDVTATYQNKVSKLDYSIMAGASQELFRYKWFKTTKQDLIDPGLGALDGAVGAATSSGNMVEWVMRSYFGRIKLNWDNKYLVEANFRADGSSRFLKGNRWGYFPSASAAWRISEEPFIKDFAEKIALSNLKLRASYGMLGNNTLRAI
;
A
#
# COMPACT_ATOMS: atom_id res chain seq x y z
N GLN A 1 13.91 -3.72 17.45
CA GLN A 1 14.09 -4.71 16.39
C GLN A 1 12.91 -4.65 15.42
N ASP A 2 13.15 -4.71 14.10
CA ASP A 2 12.10 -4.65 13.06
C ASP A 2 12.25 -5.85 12.12
N ARG A 3 11.20 -6.68 12.02
CA ARG A 3 11.21 -7.91 11.25
C ARG A 3 10.06 -7.89 10.24
N TYR A 4 10.38 -8.24 8.99
CA TYR A 4 9.43 -8.31 7.88
C TYR A 4 9.38 -9.72 7.31
N LEU A 5 8.17 -10.20 7.08
CA LEU A 5 7.90 -11.36 6.25
C LEU A 5 6.91 -10.93 5.15
N LYS A 6 7.28 -11.15 3.89
CA LYS A 6 6.38 -10.96 2.74
C LYS A 6 6.38 -12.25 1.94
N ALA A 7 5.20 -12.78 1.70
CA ALA A 7 5.00 -13.95 0.86
C ALA A 7 3.95 -13.63 -0.19
N ARG A 8 4.17 -14.08 -1.41
CA ARG A 8 3.21 -13.99 -2.52
C ARG A 8 3.10 -15.35 -3.19
N PHE A 9 1.87 -15.82 -3.30
CA PHE A 9 1.51 -16.99 -4.09
C PHE A 9 0.63 -16.52 -5.24
N TYR A 10 0.91 -16.99 -6.43
CA TYR A 10 0.06 -16.69 -7.58
C TYR A 10 -0.03 -17.90 -8.48
N GLY A 11 -1.16 -18.02 -9.16
CA GLY A 11 -1.40 -19.04 -10.17
C GLY A 11 -2.06 -18.43 -11.39
N THR A 12 -1.71 -18.93 -12.55
CA THR A 12 -2.31 -18.53 -13.82
C THR A 12 -2.80 -19.77 -14.55
N LEU A 13 -4.03 -19.74 -15.01
CA LEU A 13 -4.68 -20.80 -15.77
C LEU A 13 -5.16 -20.24 -17.11
N VAL A 14 -4.89 -20.95 -18.19
CA VAL A 14 -5.35 -20.62 -19.55
C VAL A 14 -6.29 -21.74 -20.03
N PRO A 15 -7.59 -21.69 -19.65
CA PRO A 15 -8.52 -22.79 -19.94
C PRO A 15 -8.90 -22.87 -21.42
N LEU A 16 -8.85 -21.75 -22.13
CA LEU A 16 -9.08 -21.67 -23.58
C LEU A 16 -8.23 -20.58 -24.18
N LYS A 17 -8.07 -20.65 -25.50
CA LYS A 17 -7.32 -19.64 -26.28
C LYS A 17 -7.92 -18.25 -26.04
N GLY A 18 -7.06 -17.33 -25.60
CA GLY A 18 -7.43 -15.93 -25.32
C GLY A 18 -7.95 -15.68 -23.91
N LEU A 19 -8.35 -16.69 -23.12
CA LEU A 19 -8.81 -16.52 -21.75
C LEU A 19 -7.70 -16.86 -20.76
N THR A 20 -7.34 -15.90 -19.91
CA THR A 20 -6.39 -16.07 -18.84
C THR A 20 -7.07 -15.76 -17.51
N LEU A 21 -7.00 -16.70 -16.59
CA LEU A 21 -7.43 -16.55 -15.21
C LEU A 21 -6.20 -16.44 -14.33
N THR A 22 -6.13 -15.42 -13.49
CA THR A 22 -5.01 -15.26 -12.53
C THR A 22 -5.57 -15.05 -11.14
N GLY A 23 -5.06 -15.80 -10.20
CA GLY A 23 -5.33 -15.60 -8.76
C GLY A 23 -4.04 -15.32 -8.03
N SER A 24 -4.04 -14.41 -7.06
CA SER A 24 -2.92 -14.19 -6.18
C SER A 24 -3.33 -14.02 -4.73
N PHE A 25 -2.45 -14.43 -3.84
CA PHE A 25 -2.53 -14.24 -2.40
C PHE A 25 -1.22 -13.61 -1.92
N ASN A 26 -1.31 -12.45 -1.30
CA ASN A 26 -0.17 -11.73 -0.75
C ASN A 26 -0.36 -11.64 0.77
N TYR A 27 0.68 -11.99 1.49
CA TYR A 27 0.74 -11.87 2.94
C TYR A 27 1.92 -11.01 3.34
N MET A 28 1.68 -10.05 4.22
CA MET A 28 2.72 -9.23 4.83
C MET A 28 2.55 -9.22 6.35
N LEU A 29 3.60 -9.64 7.04
CA LEU A 29 3.75 -9.52 8.48
C LEU A 29 4.91 -8.58 8.77
N ARG A 30 4.69 -7.59 9.62
CA ARG A 30 5.73 -6.77 10.20
C ARG A 30 5.59 -6.79 11.72
N ASN A 31 6.65 -7.15 12.41
CA ASN A 31 6.75 -7.07 13.85
C ASN A 31 7.86 -6.10 14.21
N LYS A 32 7.55 -5.09 14.98
CA LYS A 32 8.53 -4.15 15.51
C LYS A 32 8.46 -4.17 17.03
N THR A 33 9.56 -4.56 17.66
CA THR A 33 9.76 -4.40 19.09
C THR A 33 10.70 -3.22 19.35
N SER A 34 10.41 -2.43 20.34
CA SER A 34 11.23 -1.30 20.73
C SER A 34 11.20 -1.16 22.24
N ASP A 35 12.38 -1.15 22.81
CA ASP A 35 12.61 -0.82 24.20
C ASP A 35 13.28 0.56 24.30
N SER A 36 13.04 1.24 25.38
CA SER A 36 13.63 2.54 25.66
C SER A 36 13.83 2.71 27.14
N LYS A 37 15.01 3.19 27.50
CA LYS A 37 15.35 3.61 28.83
C LYS A 37 16.06 4.97 28.78
N PRO A 38 15.83 5.86 29.75
CA PRO A 38 16.62 7.09 29.85
C PRO A 38 18.08 6.73 30.18
N VAL A 39 18.97 7.49 29.61
CA VAL A 39 20.40 7.39 29.91
C VAL A 39 20.74 8.50 30.89
N PHE A 40 21.41 8.16 31.99
CA PHE A 40 21.97 9.16 32.89
C PHE A 40 23.17 9.83 32.25
N ILE A 41 23.14 11.15 32.18
CA ILE A 41 24.28 11.97 31.75
C ILE A 41 24.61 12.89 32.92
N GLU A 42 25.73 12.66 33.55
CA GLU A 42 26.27 13.60 34.56
C GLU A 42 26.78 14.82 33.85
N GLN A 43 26.28 15.98 34.26
CA GLN A 43 26.79 17.26 33.80
C GLN A 43 27.79 17.81 34.82
N TRP A 44 29.02 17.94 34.41
CA TRP A 44 30.10 18.52 35.22
C TRP A 44 30.22 20.00 35.00
N ASN A 45 30.31 20.73 36.09
CA ASN A 45 30.78 22.13 36.07
C ASN A 45 32.30 22.15 36.20
N PHE A 46 32.95 22.45 35.10
CA PHE A 46 34.42 22.50 35.03
C PHE A 46 35.06 23.62 35.88
N GLN A 47 34.27 24.64 36.32
CA GLN A 47 34.79 25.70 37.17
C GLN A 47 34.86 25.27 38.63
N ASN A 48 33.92 24.43 39.10
CA ASN A 48 33.78 24.05 40.51
C ASN A 48 34.09 22.59 40.75
N GLU A 49 34.46 21.83 39.70
CA GLU A 49 34.69 20.40 39.72
C GLU A 49 33.55 19.58 40.38
N THR A 50 32.30 20.05 40.21
CA THR A 50 31.13 19.45 40.82
C THR A 50 30.15 18.98 39.79
N VAL A 51 29.44 17.91 40.09
CA VAL A 51 28.27 17.47 39.31
C VAL A 51 27.12 18.44 39.53
N THR A 52 26.72 19.15 38.48
CA THR A 52 25.67 20.18 38.55
C THR A 52 24.28 19.65 38.29
N SER A 53 24.15 18.50 37.61
CA SER A 53 22.84 17.88 37.33
C SER A 53 23.00 16.39 37.08
N THR A 54 22.18 15.63 37.76
CA THR A 54 21.96 14.20 37.46
C THR A 54 20.79 14.00 36.51
N GLY A 55 20.46 14.95 35.73
CA GLY A 55 19.62 14.99 34.52
C GLY A 55 18.27 14.27 34.49
N ILE A 56 17.93 13.38 35.41
CA ILE A 56 16.69 12.58 35.32
C ILE A 56 16.11 12.35 36.72
N GLY A 57 14.91 12.92 36.94
CA GLY A 57 14.21 12.79 38.18
C GLY A 57 13.64 11.39 38.48
N LYS A 58 13.33 10.61 37.49
CA LYS A 58 12.84 9.22 37.60
C LYS A 58 13.36 8.35 36.48
N THR A 59 13.87 7.19 36.84
CA THR A 59 14.23 6.14 35.89
C THR A 59 12.99 5.41 35.43
N SER A 60 12.93 4.98 34.18
CA SER A 60 11.84 4.15 33.66
C SER A 60 12.34 3.21 32.57
N PHE A 61 11.68 2.10 32.44
CA PHE A 61 11.85 1.21 31.30
C PHE A 61 10.54 1.14 30.53
N MET A 62 10.62 1.25 29.23
CA MET A 62 9.49 1.15 28.34
C MET A 62 9.75 0.03 27.33
N ASP A 63 8.77 -0.86 27.24
CA ASP A 63 8.73 -1.90 26.21
C ASP A 63 7.48 -1.72 25.36
N SER A 64 7.63 -1.91 24.05
CA SER A 64 6.55 -1.74 23.08
C SER A 64 6.66 -2.75 21.93
N ASP A 65 5.51 -3.31 21.58
CA ASP A 65 5.34 -4.28 20.51
C ASP A 65 4.31 -3.75 19.51
N TYR A 66 4.69 -3.75 18.24
CA TYR A 66 3.88 -3.29 17.13
C TYR A 66 3.78 -4.41 16.09
N LYS A 67 2.55 -4.77 15.71
CA LYS A 67 2.26 -5.83 14.74
C LYS A 67 1.38 -5.32 13.62
N TRP A 68 1.83 -5.50 12.39
CA TRP A 68 1.07 -5.24 11.17
C TRP A 68 0.88 -6.55 10.43
N ASN A 69 -0.37 -6.87 10.12
CA ASN A 69 -0.74 -7.98 9.26
C ASN A 69 -1.53 -7.41 8.08
N ASN A 70 -1.13 -7.75 6.88
CA ASN A 70 -1.87 -7.41 5.68
C ASN A 70 -2.04 -8.68 4.84
N TYR A 71 -3.29 -8.94 4.44
CA TYR A 71 -3.68 -10.02 3.54
C TYR A 71 -4.35 -9.39 2.33
N LEU A 72 -3.85 -9.67 1.14
CA LEU A 72 -4.45 -9.24 -0.11
C LEU A 72 -4.68 -10.45 -1.01
N MET A 73 -5.92 -10.67 -1.35
CA MET A 73 -6.35 -11.66 -2.34
C MET A 73 -6.87 -10.93 -3.57
N ASP A 74 -6.49 -11.39 -4.74
CA ASP A 74 -7.04 -10.90 -6.00
C ASP A 74 -7.25 -12.03 -7.00
N VAL A 75 -8.31 -11.89 -7.79
CA VAL A 75 -8.65 -12.77 -8.89
C VAL A 75 -8.99 -11.91 -10.09
N THR A 76 -8.45 -12.27 -11.25
CA THR A 76 -8.73 -11.61 -12.51
C THR A 76 -9.00 -12.62 -13.61
N ALA A 77 -9.95 -12.30 -14.48
CA ALA A 77 -10.20 -12.98 -15.74
C ALA A 77 -9.94 -11.99 -16.88
N THR A 78 -9.08 -12.34 -17.79
CA THR A 78 -8.75 -11.54 -18.97
C THR A 78 -8.99 -12.34 -20.23
N TYR A 79 -9.83 -11.81 -21.12
CA TYR A 79 -10.05 -12.36 -22.43
C TYR A 79 -9.48 -11.43 -23.49
N GLN A 80 -8.63 -11.96 -24.36
CA GLN A 80 -7.98 -11.23 -25.43
C GLN A 80 -8.19 -11.97 -26.76
N ASN A 81 -8.56 -11.24 -27.80
CA ASN A 81 -8.68 -11.80 -29.12
C ASN A 81 -8.44 -10.72 -30.18
N LYS A 82 -8.25 -11.18 -31.40
CA LYS A 82 -8.09 -10.35 -32.60
C LYS A 82 -9.07 -10.77 -33.66
N VAL A 83 -9.88 -9.84 -34.15
CA VAL A 83 -10.82 -10.05 -35.24
C VAL A 83 -10.50 -9.03 -36.34
N SER A 84 -9.96 -9.53 -37.45
CA SER A 84 -9.50 -8.66 -38.56
C SER A 84 -8.50 -7.59 -38.06
N LYS A 85 -8.86 -6.32 -38.12
CA LYS A 85 -8.06 -5.16 -37.69
C LYS A 85 -8.28 -4.75 -36.21
N LEU A 86 -9.22 -5.40 -35.52
CA LEU A 86 -9.54 -5.09 -34.14
C LEU A 86 -8.86 -6.06 -33.18
N ASP A 87 -7.89 -5.58 -32.40
CA ASP A 87 -7.40 -6.26 -31.22
C ASP A 87 -8.17 -5.76 -30.00
N TYR A 88 -8.74 -6.67 -29.22
CA TYR A 88 -9.47 -6.29 -28.02
C TYR A 88 -9.07 -7.15 -26.81
N SER A 89 -9.17 -6.52 -25.64
CA SER A 89 -8.95 -7.16 -24.36
C SER A 89 -10.01 -6.70 -23.37
N ILE A 90 -10.67 -7.66 -22.74
CA ILE A 90 -11.67 -7.42 -21.68
C ILE A 90 -11.15 -8.10 -20.43
N MET A 91 -11.11 -7.37 -19.31
CA MET A 91 -10.69 -7.89 -18.03
C MET A 91 -11.73 -7.55 -16.96
N ALA A 92 -12.04 -8.51 -16.13
CA ALA A 92 -12.81 -8.32 -14.91
C ALA A 92 -12.03 -8.94 -13.74
N GLY A 93 -12.15 -8.33 -12.56
CA GLY A 93 -11.47 -8.81 -11.38
C GLY A 93 -12.13 -8.38 -10.10
N ALA A 94 -11.76 -9.08 -9.03
CA ALA A 94 -12.14 -8.76 -7.67
C ALA A 94 -10.91 -8.87 -6.76
N SER A 95 -10.84 -8.03 -5.74
CA SER A 95 -9.82 -8.13 -4.70
C SER A 95 -10.40 -7.89 -3.32
N GLN A 96 -9.78 -8.48 -2.32
CA GLN A 96 -10.07 -8.22 -0.91
C GLN A 96 -8.78 -8.02 -0.16
N GLU A 97 -8.69 -6.90 0.53
CA GLU A 97 -7.59 -6.57 1.43
C GLU A 97 -8.11 -6.55 2.87
N LEU A 98 -7.39 -7.21 3.77
CA LEU A 98 -7.59 -7.15 5.21
C LEU A 98 -6.31 -6.63 5.84
N PHE A 99 -6.43 -5.56 6.56
CA PHE A 99 -5.34 -4.93 7.30
C PHE A 99 -5.65 -4.94 8.78
N ARG A 100 -4.68 -5.39 9.58
CA ARG A 100 -4.73 -5.34 11.04
C ARG A 100 -3.44 -4.73 11.57
N TYR A 101 -3.59 -3.73 12.39
CA TYR A 101 -2.52 -3.13 13.16
C TYR A 101 -2.84 -3.22 14.64
N LYS A 102 -1.93 -3.77 15.41
CA LYS A 102 -2.03 -3.85 16.86
C LYS A 102 -0.74 -3.32 17.47
N TRP A 103 -0.85 -2.51 18.50
CA TRP A 103 0.28 -2.12 19.30
C TRP A 103 -0.02 -2.24 20.77
N PHE A 104 1.00 -2.47 21.54
CA PHE A 104 1.00 -2.55 22.98
C PHE A 104 2.28 -1.89 23.49
N LYS A 105 2.16 -1.15 24.59
CA LYS A 105 3.24 -0.44 25.24
C LYS A 105 3.06 -0.54 26.74
N THR A 106 4.15 -0.87 27.45
CA THR A 106 4.20 -0.84 28.92
C THR A 106 5.40 0.00 29.34
N THR A 107 5.19 0.86 30.31
CA THR A 107 6.23 1.66 30.96
C THR A 107 6.19 1.41 32.46
N LYS A 108 7.31 1.10 33.06
CA LYS A 108 7.43 0.92 34.51
C LYS A 108 8.50 1.87 35.04
N GLN A 109 8.22 2.53 36.16
CA GLN A 109 9.08 3.56 36.76
C GLN A 109 9.99 2.97 37.82
N ASP A 110 10.97 3.76 38.26
CA ASP A 110 11.86 3.49 39.37
C ASP A 110 12.67 2.20 39.15
N LEU A 111 13.54 2.22 38.12
CA LEU A 111 14.52 1.16 37.91
C LEU A 111 15.46 1.02 39.09
N ILE A 112 15.65 -0.19 39.62
CA ILE A 112 16.60 -0.50 40.71
C ILE A 112 18.03 -0.18 40.24
N ASP A 113 18.33 -0.51 39.00
CA ASP A 113 19.60 -0.18 38.36
C ASP A 113 19.32 0.37 36.94
N PRO A 114 19.80 1.59 36.60
CA PRO A 114 19.67 2.15 35.27
C PRO A 114 20.26 1.28 34.15
N GLY A 115 21.17 0.36 34.48
CA GLY A 115 21.74 -0.60 33.55
C GLY A 115 20.78 -1.72 33.15
N LEU A 116 19.77 -2.03 33.97
CA LEU A 116 18.81 -3.09 33.70
C LEU A 116 17.86 -2.70 32.56
N GLY A 117 17.76 -3.57 31.58
CA GLY A 117 16.88 -3.43 30.42
C GLY A 117 15.68 -4.38 30.51
N ALA A 118 14.96 -4.41 31.64
CA ALA A 118 13.80 -5.26 31.84
C ALA A 118 12.74 -4.58 32.73
N LEU A 119 11.46 -4.86 32.45
CA LEU A 119 10.35 -4.33 33.26
C LEU A 119 10.41 -4.77 34.72
N ASP A 120 10.90 -5.99 35.00
CA ASP A 120 11.03 -6.52 36.35
C ASP A 120 12.17 -5.85 37.15
N GLY A 121 13.08 -5.17 36.45
CA GLY A 121 14.10 -4.34 37.09
C GLY A 121 13.60 -3.01 37.65
N ALA A 122 12.32 -2.72 37.53
CA ALA A 122 11.68 -1.51 38.06
C ALA A 122 10.68 -1.85 39.17
N VAL A 123 10.66 -1.04 40.24
CA VAL A 123 9.79 -1.25 41.43
C VAL A 123 8.59 -0.32 41.47
N GLY A 124 8.57 0.75 40.66
CA GLY A 124 7.50 1.71 40.60
C GLY A 124 6.26 1.22 39.84
N ALA A 125 5.28 2.09 39.73
CA ALA A 125 4.01 1.79 39.10
C ALA A 125 4.18 1.50 37.59
N ALA A 126 3.49 0.47 37.13
CA ALA A 126 3.40 0.15 35.69
C ALA A 126 2.23 0.89 35.03
N THR A 127 2.46 1.44 33.87
CA THR A 127 1.43 2.02 33.02
C THR A 127 1.44 1.28 31.67
N SER A 128 0.27 0.77 31.26
CA SER A 128 0.14 0.04 30.00
C SER A 128 -0.92 0.69 29.12
N SER A 129 -0.66 0.71 27.84
CA SER A 129 -1.60 1.19 26.82
C SER A 129 -1.47 0.35 25.55
N GLY A 130 -2.55 0.28 24.79
CA GLY A 130 -2.55 -0.44 23.52
C GLY A 130 -3.80 -0.14 22.72
N ASN A 131 -3.72 -0.42 21.43
CA ASN A 131 -4.85 -0.28 20.52
C ASN A 131 -4.75 -1.28 19.37
N MET A 132 -5.89 -1.54 18.76
CA MET A 132 -5.99 -2.36 17.54
C MET A 132 -6.85 -1.64 16.52
N VAL A 133 -6.35 -1.57 15.31
CA VAL A 133 -7.06 -1.04 14.13
C VAL A 133 -7.17 -2.16 13.11
N GLU A 134 -8.39 -2.41 12.66
CA GLU A 134 -8.65 -3.40 11.62
C GLU A 134 -9.59 -2.78 10.58
N TRP A 135 -9.32 -3.05 9.32
CA TRP A 135 -10.20 -2.69 8.23
C TRP A 135 -10.12 -3.69 7.08
N VAL A 136 -11.20 -3.75 6.35
CA VAL A 136 -11.34 -4.59 5.15
C VAL A 136 -11.74 -3.69 3.99
N MET A 137 -11.10 -3.91 2.85
CA MET A 137 -11.47 -3.30 1.57
C MET A 137 -11.79 -4.40 0.56
N ARG A 138 -12.92 -4.27 -0.13
CA ARG A 138 -13.31 -5.10 -1.26
C ARG A 138 -13.39 -4.25 -2.50
N SER A 139 -12.86 -4.76 -3.59
CA SER A 139 -12.82 -4.04 -4.86
C SER A 139 -13.29 -4.93 -5.98
N TYR A 140 -14.10 -4.36 -6.87
CA TYR A 140 -14.45 -4.95 -8.15
C TYR A 140 -13.97 -4.03 -9.24
N PHE A 141 -13.33 -4.57 -10.25
CA PHE A 141 -12.76 -3.74 -11.31
C PHE A 141 -12.87 -4.42 -12.66
N GLY A 142 -12.94 -3.60 -13.69
CA GLY A 142 -13.00 -4.05 -15.08
C GLY A 142 -12.23 -3.11 -15.98
N ARG A 143 -11.79 -3.65 -17.11
CA ARG A 143 -11.08 -2.91 -18.14
C ARG A 143 -11.45 -3.42 -19.52
N ILE A 144 -11.67 -2.51 -20.43
CA ILE A 144 -11.83 -2.79 -21.86
C ILE A 144 -10.74 -2.03 -22.59
N LYS A 145 -9.99 -2.73 -23.44
CA LYS A 145 -9.02 -2.14 -24.36
C LYS A 145 -9.40 -2.52 -25.79
N LEU A 146 -9.42 -1.53 -26.64
CA LEU A 146 -9.63 -1.68 -28.08
C LEU A 146 -8.47 -1.05 -28.82
N ASN A 147 -7.96 -1.75 -29.81
CA ASN A 147 -6.93 -1.27 -30.72
C ASN A 147 -7.38 -1.58 -32.15
N TRP A 148 -7.74 -0.56 -32.88
CA TRP A 148 -8.16 -0.67 -34.26
C TRP A 148 -7.03 -0.30 -35.21
N ASP A 149 -6.62 -1.26 -36.05
CA ASP A 149 -5.61 -1.11 -37.11
C ASP A 149 -4.28 -0.51 -36.60
N ASN A 150 -3.94 -0.71 -35.34
CA ASN A 150 -2.81 -0.05 -34.65
C ASN A 150 -2.84 1.50 -34.63
N LYS A 151 -3.93 2.11 -35.08
CA LYS A 151 -4.08 3.55 -35.22
C LYS A 151 -4.88 4.16 -34.08
N TYR A 152 -6.04 3.57 -33.76
CA TYR A 152 -6.96 4.08 -32.77
C TYR A 152 -6.98 3.16 -31.55
N LEU A 153 -6.57 3.71 -30.40
CA LEU A 153 -6.54 2.95 -29.15
C LEU A 153 -7.53 3.59 -28.18
N VAL A 154 -8.40 2.78 -27.60
CA VAL A 154 -9.35 3.20 -26.58
C VAL A 154 -9.21 2.26 -25.39
N GLU A 155 -9.20 2.83 -24.19
CA GLU A 155 -9.22 2.08 -22.95
C GLU A 155 -10.25 2.70 -22.01
N ALA A 156 -11.12 1.87 -21.44
CA ALA A 156 -12.03 2.23 -20.37
C ALA A 156 -11.78 1.34 -19.17
N ASN A 157 -11.74 1.94 -17.99
CA ASN A 157 -11.60 1.23 -16.72
C ASN A 157 -12.74 1.65 -15.79
N PHE A 158 -13.18 0.72 -14.99
CA PHE A 158 -14.12 0.94 -13.91
C PHE A 158 -13.63 0.23 -12.66
N ARG A 159 -13.72 0.90 -11.52
CA ARG A 159 -13.40 0.33 -10.22
C ARG A 159 -14.45 0.75 -9.19
N ALA A 160 -14.92 -0.22 -8.43
CA ALA A 160 -15.79 -0.02 -7.28
C ALA A 160 -15.05 -0.53 -6.04
N ASP A 161 -14.79 0.35 -5.07
CA ASP A 161 -14.09 0.04 -3.83
C ASP A 161 -15.01 0.23 -2.63
N GLY A 162 -15.19 -0.84 -1.85
CA GLY A 162 -15.95 -0.83 -0.60
C GLY A 162 -15.03 -0.96 0.60
N SER A 163 -15.03 0.05 1.49
CA SER A 163 -14.19 0.07 2.68
C SER A 163 -15.00 0.01 3.96
N SER A 164 -14.57 -0.86 4.90
CA SER A 164 -15.18 -0.95 6.24
C SER A 164 -14.93 0.28 7.12
N ARG A 165 -14.02 1.18 6.70
CA ARG A 165 -13.73 2.45 7.40
C ARG A 165 -14.90 3.42 7.35
N PHE A 166 -15.77 3.29 6.35
CA PHE A 166 -16.92 4.18 6.17
C PHE A 166 -18.19 3.58 6.78
N LEU A 167 -19.10 4.45 7.19
CA LEU A 167 -20.40 4.07 7.74
C LEU A 167 -21.22 3.27 6.73
N LYS A 168 -22.11 2.42 7.23
CA LYS A 168 -23.08 1.70 6.39
C LYS A 168 -23.86 2.69 5.52
N GLY A 169 -23.94 2.44 4.23
CA GLY A 169 -24.56 3.33 3.24
C GLY A 169 -23.55 4.11 2.39
N ASN A 170 -22.39 4.50 2.93
CA ASN A 170 -21.37 5.28 2.22
C ASN A 170 -20.05 4.52 2.00
N ARG A 171 -20.09 3.18 2.04
CA ARG A 171 -18.89 2.33 1.96
C ARG A 171 -18.30 2.23 0.57
N TRP A 172 -19.11 2.42 -0.47
CA TRP A 172 -18.72 2.20 -1.85
C TRP A 172 -18.39 3.48 -2.57
N GLY A 173 -17.19 3.52 -3.15
CA GLY A 173 -16.78 4.55 -4.10
C GLY A 173 -16.65 3.95 -5.50
N TYR A 174 -16.95 4.75 -6.53
CA TYR A 174 -16.91 4.36 -7.94
C TYR A 174 -15.94 5.25 -8.70
N PHE A 175 -15.03 4.64 -9.43
CA PHE A 175 -13.90 5.31 -10.05
C PHE A 175 -13.79 4.92 -11.52
N PRO A 176 -14.61 5.52 -12.41
CA PRO A 176 -14.47 5.33 -13.83
C PRO A 176 -13.28 6.11 -14.39
N SER A 177 -12.64 5.57 -15.41
CA SER A 177 -11.64 6.27 -16.20
C SER A 177 -11.67 5.82 -17.65
N ALA A 178 -11.31 6.72 -18.56
CA ALA A 178 -11.21 6.43 -19.97
C ALA A 178 -10.00 7.13 -20.59
N SER A 179 -9.41 6.52 -21.61
CA SER A 179 -8.38 7.14 -22.42
C SER A 179 -8.56 6.77 -23.88
N ALA A 180 -8.21 7.70 -24.75
CA ALA A 180 -8.14 7.49 -26.19
C ALA A 180 -6.77 7.93 -26.71
N ALA A 181 -6.28 7.24 -27.73
CA ALA A 181 -5.06 7.63 -28.38
C ALA A 181 -5.16 7.37 -29.88
N TRP A 182 -4.55 8.27 -30.64
CA TRP A 182 -4.45 8.20 -32.09
C TRP A 182 -2.98 8.22 -32.49
N ARG A 183 -2.57 7.18 -33.22
CA ARG A 183 -1.24 7.11 -33.83
C ARG A 183 -1.29 7.75 -35.21
N ILE A 184 -1.02 9.02 -35.24
CA ILE A 184 -1.07 9.83 -36.45
C ILE A 184 -0.04 9.37 -37.46
N SER A 185 1.13 8.91 -37.02
CA SER A 185 2.20 8.38 -37.88
C SER A 185 1.80 7.14 -38.66
N GLU A 186 0.77 6.41 -38.24
CA GLU A 186 0.28 5.21 -38.95
C GLU A 186 -0.78 5.55 -40.01
N GLU A 187 -1.18 6.81 -40.13
CA GLU A 187 -2.14 7.22 -41.13
C GLU A 187 -1.53 7.34 -42.54
N PRO A 188 -2.22 6.87 -43.59
CA PRO A 188 -1.70 6.89 -44.92
C PRO A 188 -1.28 8.27 -45.42
N PHE A 189 -2.02 9.32 -45.04
CA PHE A 189 -1.76 10.70 -45.48
C PHE A 189 -0.52 11.36 -44.85
N ILE A 190 0.01 10.80 -43.73
CA ILE A 190 1.21 11.31 -43.04
C ILE A 190 2.41 10.37 -43.26
N LYS A 191 2.18 9.10 -43.56
CA LYS A 191 3.23 8.07 -43.56
C LYS A 191 4.42 8.45 -44.43
N ASP A 192 4.17 8.90 -45.66
CA ASP A 192 5.21 9.30 -46.60
C ASP A 192 5.99 10.54 -46.12
N PHE A 193 5.32 11.46 -45.44
CA PHE A 193 5.95 12.64 -44.87
C PHE A 193 6.75 12.28 -43.61
N ALA A 194 6.22 11.43 -42.75
CA ALA A 194 6.89 10.96 -41.54
C ALA A 194 8.19 10.21 -41.86
N GLU A 195 8.19 9.37 -42.89
CA GLU A 195 9.38 8.67 -43.37
C GLU A 195 10.48 9.65 -43.89
N LYS A 196 10.09 10.70 -44.62
CA LYS A 196 11.05 11.71 -45.12
C LYS A 196 11.74 12.50 -43.99
N ILE A 197 11.09 12.73 -42.85
CA ILE A 197 11.65 13.46 -41.72
C ILE A 197 12.15 12.52 -40.61
N ALA A 198 12.24 11.20 -40.88
CA ALA A 198 12.61 10.17 -39.88
C ALA A 198 11.74 10.17 -38.64
N LEU A 199 10.46 10.56 -38.74
CA LEU A 199 9.50 10.56 -37.65
C LEU A 199 8.89 9.17 -37.50
N SER A 200 9.42 8.37 -36.57
CA SER A 200 9.01 6.98 -36.36
C SER A 200 7.70 6.80 -35.59
N ASN A 201 7.30 7.76 -34.73
CA ASN A 201 6.08 7.64 -33.94
C ASN A 201 5.54 9.02 -33.54
N LEU A 202 4.35 9.35 -34.05
CA LEU A 202 3.56 10.50 -33.62
C LEU A 202 2.22 10.03 -33.08
N LYS A 203 2.00 10.22 -31.78
CA LYS A 203 0.81 9.76 -31.05
C LYS A 203 0.19 10.87 -30.24
N LEU A 204 -1.07 11.14 -30.47
CA LEU A 204 -1.89 12.01 -29.60
C LEU A 204 -2.63 11.14 -28.59
N ARG A 205 -2.67 11.55 -27.33
CA ARG A 205 -3.40 10.86 -26.26
C ARG A 205 -4.16 11.83 -25.37
N ALA A 206 -5.40 11.47 -25.05
CA ALA A 206 -6.20 12.12 -24.03
C ALA A 206 -6.68 11.08 -23.01
N SER A 207 -6.82 11.50 -21.73
CA SER A 207 -7.36 10.65 -20.67
C SER A 207 -8.09 11.48 -19.65
N TYR A 208 -9.12 10.86 -19.08
CA TYR A 208 -9.90 11.40 -17.97
C TYR A 208 -10.18 10.29 -16.97
N GLY A 209 -10.18 10.59 -15.66
CA GLY A 209 -10.46 9.61 -14.63
C GLY A 209 -10.81 10.23 -13.29
N MET A 210 -11.58 9.49 -12.51
CA MET A 210 -11.91 9.83 -11.13
C MET A 210 -11.06 8.99 -10.18
N LEU A 211 -10.54 9.62 -9.12
CA LEU A 211 -9.76 8.99 -8.08
C LEU A 211 -10.43 9.20 -6.72
N GLY A 212 -10.30 8.25 -5.85
CA GLY A 212 -10.78 8.31 -4.48
C GLY A 212 -9.66 8.08 -3.47
N ASN A 213 -9.88 8.57 -2.25
CA ASN A 213 -9.01 8.33 -1.11
C ASN A 213 -9.83 7.67 0.01
N ASN A 214 -9.34 6.56 0.56
CA ASN A 214 -9.95 5.87 1.70
C ASN A 214 -9.32 6.24 3.06
N THR A 215 -8.41 7.22 3.09
CA THR A 215 -7.76 7.68 4.31
C THR A 215 -8.69 8.60 5.08
N LEU A 216 -9.25 8.13 6.19
CA LEU A 216 -9.91 9.00 7.16
C LEU A 216 -8.81 9.79 7.89
N ARG A 217 -8.82 11.11 7.76
CA ARG A 217 -8.12 11.96 8.73
C ARG A 217 -8.92 11.86 10.03
N ALA A 218 -8.28 11.44 11.12
CA ALA A 218 -8.84 11.67 12.45
C ALA A 218 -8.96 13.20 12.62
N ILE A 219 -10.17 13.67 12.81
CA ILE A 219 -10.49 15.04 13.23
C ILE A 219 -10.19 15.14 14.71
#